data_1fef37250254a3952459992bca0038bd
#
_entry.id   1fef37250254a3952459992bca0038bd
#
_cell.length_a   1.000
_cell.length_b   1.000
_cell.length_c   1.000
_cell.angle_alpha   90.00
_cell.angle_beta   90.00
_cell.angle_gamma   90.00
#
_symmetry.space_group_name_H-M   'P 1'
#
loop_
_entity.id
_entity.type
_entity.pdbx_description
1 polymer ?
#
loop_
_entity_poly.entity_id
_entity_poly.type
_entity_poly.pdbx_seq_one_letter_code
_entity_poly.pdbx_strand_id
1 'polypeptide(L)'
;MLGNYYNVMRFMINGEVDYNYGFMIDVPVREDFDHWSEEEKARAPHFMVDSTERDFGTLREGEEAKMIFKIQNVGERNLIIRKIETTCGCTAVLPSQRILLPGKEMDLNVIFHSAGRNGKQRKVITLFCNDPRQPKIQLVVKGEVN
;
A
#
# COMPACT_ATOMS: atom_id res chain seq x y z
N MET A 1 6.75 -3.86 6.70
CA MET A 1 6.66 -5.30 6.33
C MET A 1 5.66 -5.45 5.20
N LEU A 2 6.07 -6.05 4.10
CA LEU A 2 5.22 -6.19 2.90
C LEU A 2 4.16 -7.29 3.01
N GLY A 3 4.21 -8.07 4.01
CA GLY A 3 3.37 -9.25 4.28
C GLY A 3 4.21 -10.47 4.55
N ASN A 4 3.55 -11.61 4.65
CA ASN A 4 4.21 -12.89 4.82
C ASN A 4 4.08 -13.71 3.55
N TYR A 5 5.13 -14.42 3.22
CA TYR A 5 5.12 -15.39 2.15
C TYR A 5 4.91 -16.77 2.75
N TYR A 6 3.83 -17.42 2.32
CA TYR A 6 3.51 -18.78 2.79
C TYR A 6 3.83 -19.78 1.70
N ASN A 7 4.62 -20.78 2.04
CA ASN A 7 4.91 -21.89 1.16
C ASN A 7 4.78 -23.20 1.91
N VAL A 8 4.16 -24.18 1.28
CA VAL A 8 4.03 -25.52 1.83
C VAL A 8 5.03 -26.41 1.12
N MET A 9 6.03 -26.87 1.86
CA MET A 9 6.98 -27.88 1.38
C MET A 9 6.43 -29.27 1.69
N ARG A 10 6.44 -30.15 0.71
CA ARG A 10 5.97 -31.53 0.84
C ARG A 10 7.08 -32.48 0.58
N PHE A 11 7.02 -33.64 1.24
CA PHE A 11 7.99 -34.70 1.02
C PHE A 11 7.60 -35.51 -0.22
N MET A 12 8.61 -35.94 -0.96
CA MET A 12 8.49 -36.92 -2.01
C MET A 12 9.06 -38.26 -1.52
N ILE A 13 8.26 -39.31 -1.62
CA ILE A 13 8.66 -40.66 -1.26
C ILE A 13 8.53 -41.50 -2.53
N ASN A 14 9.62 -42.13 -2.96
CA ASN A 14 9.67 -42.93 -4.18
C ASN A 14 9.14 -42.23 -5.45
N GLY A 15 9.36 -40.88 -5.53
CA GLY A 15 8.93 -40.10 -6.67
C GLY A 15 7.47 -39.60 -6.61
N GLU A 16 6.73 -39.96 -5.57
CA GLU A 16 5.37 -39.49 -5.33
C GLU A 16 5.32 -38.46 -4.20
N VAL A 17 4.45 -37.46 -4.34
CA VAL A 17 4.26 -36.40 -3.31
C VAL A 17 3.38 -36.96 -2.19
N ASP A 18 3.92 -36.99 -0.97
CA ASP A 18 3.12 -37.36 0.20
C ASP A 18 2.37 -36.11 0.74
N TYR A 19 1.06 -36.14 0.61
CA TYR A 19 0.18 -35.07 1.06
C TYR A 19 -0.12 -35.09 2.56
N ASN A 20 0.26 -36.16 3.27
CA ASN A 20 0.03 -36.28 4.72
C ASN A 20 1.12 -35.56 5.53
N TYR A 21 2.27 -35.36 4.92
CA TYR A 21 3.42 -34.71 5.58
C TYR A 21 3.86 -33.48 4.81
N GLY A 22 4.04 -32.41 5.53
CA GLY A 22 4.53 -31.14 5.01
C GLY A 22 4.72 -30.13 6.15
N PHE A 23 5.39 -29.06 5.87
CA PHE A 23 5.51 -27.93 6.79
C PHE A 23 5.32 -26.62 6.03
N MET A 24 4.73 -25.67 6.73
CA MET A 24 4.51 -24.34 6.21
C MET A 24 5.71 -23.44 6.60
N ILE A 25 6.25 -22.72 5.63
CA ILE A 25 7.23 -21.69 5.88
C ILE A 25 6.52 -20.34 5.85
N ASP A 26 6.61 -19.61 6.94
CA ASP A 26 6.14 -18.24 7.06
C ASP A 26 7.37 -17.31 7.01
N VAL A 27 7.51 -16.58 5.92
CA VAL A 27 8.65 -15.66 5.73
C VAL A 27 8.12 -14.24 5.64
N PRO A 28 8.49 -13.36 6.58
CA PRO A 28 8.16 -11.95 6.47
C PRO A 28 8.92 -11.32 5.30
N VAL A 29 8.18 -10.70 4.40
CA VAL A 29 8.78 -10.00 3.25
C VAL A 29 8.97 -8.53 3.58
N ARG A 30 10.20 -8.04 3.45
CA ARG A 30 10.57 -6.64 3.64
C ARG A 30 11.42 -6.17 2.47
N GLU A 31 11.29 -4.89 2.12
CA GLU A 31 12.31 -4.25 1.30
C GLU A 31 13.56 -4.08 2.15
N ASP A 32 14.69 -4.48 1.62
CA ASP A 32 16.00 -4.36 2.25
C ASP A 32 16.87 -3.40 1.44
N PHE A 33 17.17 -2.27 2.03
CA PHE A 33 18.00 -1.22 1.44
C PHE A 33 19.38 -1.10 2.13
N ASP A 34 19.68 -1.96 3.09
CA ASP A 34 20.91 -1.87 3.89
C ASP A 34 22.16 -2.10 3.03
N HIS A 35 22.00 -2.86 1.94
CA HIS A 35 23.10 -3.13 0.99
C HIS A 35 23.31 -2.05 -0.06
N TRP A 36 22.43 -1.06 -0.13
CA TRP A 36 22.52 0.01 -1.12
C TRP A 36 23.62 1.00 -0.76
N SER A 37 24.48 1.31 -1.73
CA SER A 37 25.45 2.39 -1.62
C SER A 37 24.74 3.76 -1.55
N GLU A 38 25.43 4.79 -1.10
CA GLU A 38 24.89 6.15 -1.08
C GLU A 38 24.55 6.66 -2.50
N GLU A 39 25.32 6.24 -3.51
CA GLU A 39 25.02 6.54 -4.92
C GLU A 39 23.73 5.86 -5.38
N GLU A 40 23.52 4.60 -5.03
CA GLU A 40 22.28 3.88 -5.35
C GLU A 40 21.07 4.49 -4.64
N LYS A 41 21.22 4.89 -3.39
CA LYS A 41 20.17 5.60 -2.64
C LYS A 41 19.87 6.97 -3.23
N ALA A 42 20.88 7.68 -3.74
CA ALA A 42 20.70 8.97 -4.40
C ALA A 42 19.90 8.87 -5.69
N ARG A 43 20.05 7.75 -6.42
CA ARG A 43 19.34 7.46 -7.68
C ARG A 43 18.06 6.63 -7.49
N ALA A 44 17.70 6.35 -6.26
CA ALA A 44 16.52 5.55 -5.91
C ALA A 44 15.21 6.17 -6.42
N PRO A 45 14.14 5.38 -6.52
CA PRO A 45 12.81 5.97 -6.66
C PRO A 45 12.51 6.88 -5.47
N HIS A 46 11.75 7.92 -5.69
CA HIS A 46 11.37 8.83 -4.62
C HIS A 46 9.88 9.15 -4.70
N PHE A 47 9.17 8.74 -3.66
CA PHE A 47 7.74 8.95 -3.52
C PHE A 47 7.45 10.38 -3.11
N MET A 48 6.60 11.06 -3.85
CA MET A 48 6.02 12.33 -3.47
C MET A 48 4.51 12.26 -3.61
N VAL A 49 3.78 12.93 -2.74
CA VAL A 49 2.32 13.08 -2.80
C VAL A 49 1.94 14.53 -2.60
N ASP A 50 0.91 14.97 -3.26
CA ASP A 50 0.43 16.37 -3.22
C ASP A 50 -0.07 16.78 -1.82
N SER A 51 -0.65 15.85 -1.08
CA SER A 51 -1.02 16.01 0.33
C SER A 51 -1.11 14.65 1.00
N THR A 52 -0.73 14.58 2.26
CA THR A 52 -0.88 13.35 3.07
C THR A 52 -2.25 13.21 3.71
N GLU A 53 -3.12 14.20 3.56
CA GLU A 53 -4.44 14.22 4.17
C GLU A 53 -5.50 14.76 3.21
N ARG A 54 -6.68 14.15 3.23
CA ARG A 54 -7.89 14.62 2.57
C ARG A 54 -9.02 14.69 3.58
N ASP A 55 -9.79 15.78 3.51
CA ASP A 55 -10.99 15.98 4.31
C ASP A 55 -12.21 15.92 3.38
N PHE A 56 -13.12 14.99 3.62
CA PHE A 56 -14.35 14.87 2.84
C PHE A 56 -15.48 15.75 3.35
N GLY A 57 -15.24 16.51 4.44
CA GLY A 57 -16.26 17.38 5.02
C GLY A 57 -17.32 16.60 5.79
N THR A 58 -18.57 16.92 5.53
CA THR A 58 -19.72 16.28 6.19
C THR A 58 -20.53 15.48 5.17
N LEU A 59 -20.80 14.23 5.48
CA LEU A 59 -21.64 13.32 4.71
C LEU A 59 -22.88 12.91 5.51
N ARG A 60 -23.95 12.58 4.82
CA ARG A 60 -25.06 11.83 5.42
C ARG A 60 -24.73 10.35 5.39
N GLU A 61 -25.23 9.61 6.38
CA GLU A 61 -25.09 8.16 6.37
C GLU A 61 -25.61 7.56 5.05
N GLY A 62 -24.81 6.68 4.45
CA GLY A 62 -25.08 6.05 3.16
C GLY A 62 -24.48 6.77 1.94
N GLU A 63 -24.02 8.00 2.10
CA GLU A 63 -23.33 8.71 1.03
C GLU A 63 -21.88 8.27 0.87
N GLU A 64 -21.32 8.52 -0.31
CA GLU A 64 -19.93 8.22 -0.63
C GLU A 64 -19.13 9.50 -0.87
N ALA A 65 -17.89 9.52 -0.40
CA ALA A 65 -16.91 10.54 -0.78
C ALA A 65 -15.83 9.93 -1.65
N LYS A 66 -15.55 10.58 -2.76
CA LYS A 66 -14.44 10.21 -3.66
C LYS A 66 -13.33 11.23 -3.53
N MET A 67 -12.14 10.75 -3.29
CA MET A 67 -10.95 11.59 -3.12
C MET A 67 -9.81 11.05 -3.97
N ILE A 68 -8.92 11.94 -4.37
CA ILE A 68 -7.76 11.59 -5.18
C ILE A 68 -6.51 12.11 -4.47
N PHE A 69 -5.52 11.24 -4.29
CA PHE A 69 -4.16 11.63 -3.97
C PHE A 69 -3.30 11.51 -5.22
N LYS A 70 -2.60 12.58 -5.57
CA LYS A 70 -1.67 12.57 -6.69
C LYS A 70 -0.30 12.14 -6.20
N ILE A 71 0.17 11.01 -6.70
CA ILE A 71 1.46 10.43 -6.36
C ILE A 71 2.40 10.65 -7.53
N GLN A 72 3.61 11.12 -7.25
CA GLN A 72 4.66 11.34 -8.24
C GLN A 72 5.92 10.59 -7.85
N ASN A 73 6.61 10.04 -8.83
CA ASN A 73 7.96 9.55 -8.67
C ASN A 73 8.96 10.64 -9.08
N VAL A 74 9.59 11.27 -8.11
CA VAL A 74 10.60 12.30 -8.34
C VAL A 74 12.03 11.75 -8.27
N GLY A 75 12.19 10.44 -8.21
CA GLY A 75 13.47 9.74 -8.26
C GLY A 75 13.89 9.37 -9.68
N GLU A 76 15.00 8.65 -9.78
CA GLU A 76 15.61 8.26 -11.06
C GLU A 76 15.34 6.80 -11.45
N ARG A 77 14.74 6.00 -10.57
CA ARG A 77 14.35 4.61 -10.81
C ARG A 77 12.85 4.43 -10.66
N ASN A 78 12.31 3.32 -11.17
CA ASN A 78 10.89 3.01 -11.07
C ASN A 78 10.44 2.90 -9.62
N LEU A 79 9.41 3.66 -9.28
CA LEU A 79 8.71 3.54 -8.01
C LEU A 79 7.69 2.40 -8.11
N ILE A 80 7.76 1.46 -7.20
CA ILE A 80 6.87 0.30 -7.18
C ILE A 80 6.05 0.32 -5.89
N ILE A 81 4.73 0.35 -6.02
CA ILE A 81 3.82 0.19 -4.89
C ILE A 81 3.63 -1.30 -4.64
N ARG A 82 4.25 -1.81 -3.58
CA ARG A 82 4.24 -3.23 -3.23
C ARG A 82 2.92 -3.65 -2.61
N LYS A 83 2.42 -2.86 -1.66
CA LYS A 83 1.23 -3.17 -0.88
C LYS A 83 0.49 -1.90 -0.49
N ILE A 84 -0.82 -2.01 -0.38
CA ILE A 84 -1.70 -0.96 0.16
C ILE A 84 -2.55 -1.62 1.24
N GLU A 85 -2.55 -1.03 2.43
CA GLU A 85 -3.39 -1.44 3.55
C GLU A 85 -4.32 -0.28 3.94
N THR A 86 -5.52 -0.60 4.34
CA THR A 86 -6.49 0.38 4.83
C THR A 86 -7.02 -0.03 6.19
N THR A 87 -7.25 0.92 7.08
CA THR A 87 -8.04 0.66 8.28
C THR A 87 -9.49 0.40 7.87
N CYS A 88 -10.14 -0.55 8.54
CA CYS A 88 -11.47 -1.07 8.21
C CYS A 88 -12.45 0.00 7.72
N GLY A 89 -13.10 -0.27 6.59
CA GLY A 89 -14.23 0.49 6.07
C GLY A 89 -13.90 1.66 5.16
N CYS A 90 -12.65 1.89 4.80
CA CYS A 90 -12.34 2.62 3.58
C CYS A 90 -12.28 1.61 2.46
N THR A 91 -13.07 1.81 1.50
CA THR A 91 -13.21 0.88 0.41
C THR A 91 -12.39 1.34 -0.77
N ALA A 92 -11.89 0.36 -1.49
CA ALA A 92 -11.30 0.51 -2.81
C ALA A 92 -10.30 1.65 -2.92
N VAL A 93 -9.13 1.44 -2.40
CA VAL A 93 -7.97 2.22 -2.79
C VAL A 93 -7.39 1.57 -4.03
N LEU A 94 -7.67 2.15 -5.17
CA LEU A 94 -7.24 1.63 -6.46
C LEU A 94 -6.19 2.57 -7.05
N PRO A 95 -4.92 2.19 -7.04
CA PRO A 95 -3.94 2.88 -7.84
C PRO A 95 -4.24 2.62 -9.31
N SER A 96 -4.12 3.65 -10.15
CA SER A 96 -4.26 3.49 -11.60
C SER A 96 -3.19 2.54 -12.17
N GLN A 97 -2.05 2.46 -11.49
CA GLN A 97 -0.94 1.56 -11.80
C GLN A 97 -0.09 1.31 -10.54
N ARG A 98 0.71 0.25 -10.56
CA ARG A 98 1.59 -0.08 -9.43
C ARG A 98 3.05 0.28 -9.67
N ILE A 99 3.43 0.53 -10.90
CA ILE A 99 4.79 0.92 -11.30
C ILE A 99 4.72 2.31 -11.89
N LEU A 100 5.49 3.23 -11.32
CA LEU A 100 5.54 4.61 -11.73
C LEU A 100 6.96 4.96 -12.19
N LEU A 101 7.11 5.22 -13.48
CA LEU A 101 8.39 5.58 -14.07
C LEU A 101 8.91 6.92 -13.52
N PRO A 102 10.21 7.19 -13.58
CA PRO A 102 10.79 8.48 -13.17
C PRO A 102 10.04 9.67 -13.80
N GLY A 103 9.72 10.66 -12.98
CA GLY A 103 9.03 11.88 -13.38
C GLY A 103 7.55 11.74 -13.70
N LYS A 104 6.98 10.55 -13.58
CA LYS A 104 5.56 10.31 -13.86
C LYS A 104 4.70 10.45 -12.61
N GLU A 105 3.42 10.71 -12.85
CA GLU A 105 2.38 10.83 -11.83
C GLU A 105 1.34 9.74 -11.98
N MET A 106 0.64 9.42 -10.89
CA MET A 106 -0.54 8.57 -10.89
C MET A 106 -1.57 9.08 -9.89
N ASP A 107 -2.83 8.76 -10.15
CA ASP A 107 -3.93 9.02 -9.23
C ASP A 107 -4.18 7.79 -8.36
N LEU A 108 -4.19 8.01 -7.05
CA LEU A 108 -4.67 7.05 -6.07
C LEU A 108 -6.10 7.43 -5.73
N ASN A 109 -7.06 6.71 -6.28
CA ASN A 109 -8.48 6.93 -6.05
C ASN A 109 -8.90 6.28 -4.73
N VAL A 110 -9.51 7.05 -3.85
CA VAL A 110 -10.01 6.61 -2.55
C VAL A 110 -11.49 6.89 -2.48
N ILE A 111 -12.28 5.87 -2.18
CA ILE A 111 -13.72 6.00 -1.96
C ILE A 111 -14.00 5.68 -0.49
N PHE A 112 -14.63 6.61 0.20
CA PHE A 112 -15.11 6.41 1.56
C PHE A 112 -16.63 6.16 1.53
N HIS A 113 -17.07 5.05 2.10
CA HIS A 113 -18.47 4.71 2.26
C HIS A 113 -18.93 5.00 3.68
N SER A 114 -19.96 5.83 3.83
CA SER A 114 -20.47 6.24 5.13
C SER A 114 -21.57 5.35 5.71
N ALA A 115 -22.01 4.33 4.99
CA ALA A 115 -23.05 3.42 5.46
C ALA A 115 -22.65 2.73 6.79
N GLY A 116 -23.56 2.78 7.77
CA GLY A 116 -23.32 2.24 9.11
C GLY A 116 -22.32 3.04 9.95
N ARG A 117 -22.06 4.31 9.61
CA ARG A 117 -21.09 5.17 10.29
C ARG A 117 -21.77 6.42 10.82
N ASN A 118 -21.24 6.96 11.90
CA ASN A 118 -21.73 8.19 12.53
C ASN A 118 -20.55 8.92 13.19
N GLY A 119 -20.65 10.25 13.26
CA GLY A 119 -19.68 11.11 13.90
C GLY A 119 -18.37 11.26 13.14
N LYS A 120 -17.33 11.71 13.84
CA LYS A 120 -16.02 11.96 13.27
C LYS A 120 -15.36 10.67 12.78
N GLN A 121 -14.89 10.71 11.56
CA GLN A 121 -14.20 9.61 10.90
C GLN A 121 -12.74 10.00 10.62
N ARG A 122 -11.84 9.06 10.87
CA ARG A 122 -10.43 9.17 10.49
C ARG A 122 -9.94 7.80 10.05
N LYS A 123 -9.52 7.70 8.81
CA LYS A 123 -9.04 6.46 8.21
C LYS A 123 -7.62 6.64 7.72
N VAL A 124 -6.81 5.61 7.88
CA VAL A 124 -5.42 5.61 7.45
C VAL A 124 -5.25 4.61 6.32
N ILE A 125 -4.60 5.07 5.26
CA ILE A 125 -4.18 4.26 4.13
C ILE A 125 -2.66 4.17 4.23
N THR A 126 -2.15 2.95 4.29
CA THR A 126 -0.72 2.71 4.35
C THR A 126 -0.24 2.13 3.03
N LEU A 127 0.70 2.80 2.40
CA LEU A 127 1.37 2.33 1.19
C LEU A 127 2.76 1.83 1.55
N PHE A 128 3.15 0.73 0.95
CA PHE A 128 4.51 0.19 1.01
C PHE A 128 5.11 0.25 -0.38
N CYS A 129 6.29 0.84 -0.50
CA CYS A 129 6.98 1.02 -1.77
C CYS A 129 8.49 0.81 -1.64
N ASN A 130 9.17 0.85 -2.79
CA ASN A 130 10.62 0.65 -2.86
C ASN A 130 11.44 1.95 -2.76
N ASP A 131 10.87 3.01 -2.18
CA ASP A 131 11.63 4.21 -1.82
C ASP A 131 12.41 3.95 -0.53
N PRO A 132 13.77 3.94 -0.54
CA PRO A 132 14.55 3.66 0.66
C PRO A 132 14.45 4.74 1.74
N ARG A 133 14.04 5.98 1.37
CA ARG A 133 13.86 7.07 2.32
C ARG A 133 12.55 6.97 3.08
N GLN A 134 11.52 6.44 2.42
CA GLN A 134 10.18 6.29 3.01
C GLN A 134 9.49 5.03 2.45
N PRO A 135 9.92 3.85 2.86
CA PRO A 135 9.36 2.59 2.37
C PRO A 135 7.91 2.35 2.81
N LYS A 136 7.46 3.12 3.79
CA LYS A 136 6.10 3.10 4.34
C LYS A 136 5.57 4.52 4.43
N ILE A 137 4.47 4.78 3.73
CA ILE A 137 3.80 6.09 3.71
C ILE A 137 2.39 5.93 4.25
N GLN A 138 1.94 6.87 5.08
CA GLN A 138 0.58 6.91 5.59
C GLN A 138 -0.16 8.12 5.04
N LEU A 139 -1.31 7.88 4.42
CA LEU A 139 -2.25 8.90 3.99
C LEU A 139 -3.48 8.85 4.87
N VAL A 140 -4.08 9.99 5.16
CA VAL A 140 -5.22 10.12 6.05
C VAL A 140 -6.42 10.66 5.29
N VAL A 141 -7.55 10.03 5.52
CA VAL A 141 -8.86 10.51 5.08
C VAL A 141 -9.69 10.77 6.33
N LYS A 142 -10.26 11.96 6.43
CA LYS A 142 -11.08 12.36 7.58
C LYS A 142 -12.34 13.12 7.16
N GLY A 143 -13.28 13.24 8.07
CA GLY A 143 -14.53 13.97 7.91
C GLY A 143 -15.54 13.57 8.97
N GLU A 144 -16.79 13.95 8.78
CA GLU A 144 -17.89 13.68 9.70
C GLU A 144 -19.08 13.07 8.98
N VAL A 145 -19.75 12.12 9.61
CA VAL A 145 -20.97 11.47 9.12
C VAL A 145 -22.11 11.78 10.07
N ASN A 146 -23.18 12.32 9.53
CA ASN A 146 -24.41 12.65 10.25
C ASN A 146 -25.51 11.62 10.02
#